data_e996588cc1ecaa8e062f33363a512c56
#
_entry.id   e996588cc1ecaa8e062f33363a512c56
#
_cell.length_a   1.000
_cell.length_b   1.000
_cell.length_c   1.000
_cell.angle_alpha   90.00
_cell.angle_beta   90.00
_cell.angle_gamma   90.00
#
_symmetry.space_group_name_H-M   'P 1'
#
loop_
_entity.id
_entity.type
_entity.pdbx_description
1 polymer ?
#
loop_
_entity_poly.entity_id
_entity_poly.type
_entity_poly.pdbx_seq_one_letter_code
_entity_poly.pdbx_strand_id
1 'polypeptide(L)'
;MSNPHVNTYAPNLYAGHQILVVGGTSGIGAGIAAAFRSAGAAVHVTGATAADLQVAGEDPGLAGCSSSMVDVRDDTAVRECIDAIAHLHTLINCAGVLKRGSELDPAVFAEVVDINLNGTMRTCAASREKLRASKGSIINTASMLSFFGGSLVPGYSASKGGVSQLTKSLAIAYAADGIRVNAVAPGWIATRMTGVLQADASRSDAILSRTPLARWGRPEDVAGAALFLASPAASFVTGVILPVDGGYLVS
;
A
#
# COMPACT_ATOMS: atom_id res chain seq x y z
N MET A 1 -10.45 -11.05 -20.06
CA MET A 1 -9.26 -11.92 -19.83
C MET A 1 -9.22 -12.21 -18.35
N SER A 2 -9.17 -13.48 -17.94
CA SER A 2 -9.08 -13.87 -16.53
C SER A 2 -7.78 -13.29 -15.94
N ASN A 3 -7.88 -12.66 -14.78
CA ASN A 3 -6.71 -12.14 -14.06
C ASN A 3 -5.82 -13.34 -13.65
N PRO A 4 -4.61 -13.52 -14.21
CA PRO A 4 -3.78 -14.69 -13.92
C PRO A 4 -3.33 -14.77 -12.45
N HIS A 5 -3.45 -13.67 -11.70
CA HIS A 5 -3.02 -13.60 -10.30
C HIS A 5 -4.09 -14.12 -9.32
N VAL A 6 -5.37 -14.16 -9.70
CA VAL A 6 -6.49 -14.60 -8.82
C VAL A 6 -6.41 -16.10 -8.51
N ASN A 7 -5.85 -16.90 -9.40
CA ASN A 7 -5.75 -18.36 -9.24
C ASN A 7 -4.43 -18.84 -8.60
N THR A 8 -3.52 -17.93 -8.26
CA THR A 8 -2.21 -18.29 -7.70
C THR A 8 -2.29 -18.68 -6.23
N TYR A 9 -3.27 -18.13 -5.51
CA TYR A 9 -3.51 -18.41 -4.09
C TYR A 9 -4.81 -19.21 -3.93
N ALA A 10 -4.84 -20.08 -2.90
CA ALA A 10 -6.04 -20.84 -2.59
C ALA A 10 -7.23 -19.89 -2.35
N PRO A 11 -8.41 -20.16 -2.90
CA PRO A 11 -9.57 -19.24 -2.85
C PRO A 11 -10.00 -18.82 -1.44
N ASN A 12 -9.67 -19.61 -0.44
CA ASN A 12 -10.05 -19.38 0.96
C ASN A 12 -8.84 -19.18 1.88
N LEU A 13 -7.68 -18.80 1.32
CA LEU A 13 -6.44 -18.61 2.09
C LEU A 13 -6.61 -17.63 3.27
N TYR A 14 -7.47 -16.64 3.10
CA TYR A 14 -7.75 -15.60 4.09
C TYR A 14 -9.17 -15.69 4.67
N ALA A 15 -9.84 -16.86 4.57
CA ALA A 15 -11.15 -17.05 5.19
C ALA A 15 -11.07 -16.79 6.71
N GLY A 16 -12.00 -15.98 7.22
CA GLY A 16 -12.01 -15.55 8.63
C GLY A 16 -11.03 -14.42 8.99
N HIS A 17 -10.18 -13.97 8.07
CA HIS A 17 -9.30 -12.83 8.30
C HIS A 17 -10.01 -11.51 8.05
N GLN A 18 -9.72 -10.50 8.87
CA GLN A 18 -10.12 -9.11 8.65
C GLN A 18 -8.89 -8.28 8.25
N ILE A 19 -9.00 -7.61 7.13
CA ILE A 19 -7.92 -6.83 6.50
C ILE A 19 -8.36 -5.36 6.43
N LEU A 20 -7.50 -4.46 6.89
CA LEU A 20 -7.66 -3.02 6.72
C LEU A 20 -6.70 -2.54 5.63
N VAL A 21 -7.24 -1.90 4.58
CA VAL A 21 -6.43 -1.25 3.53
C VAL A 21 -6.64 0.26 3.61
N VAL A 22 -5.70 0.96 4.22
CA VAL A 22 -5.70 2.42 4.32
C VAL A 22 -5.28 3.01 2.97
N GLY A 23 -6.15 3.82 2.37
CA GLY A 23 -5.99 4.26 0.98
C GLY A 23 -6.35 3.16 -0.02
N GLY A 24 -7.36 2.33 0.33
CA GLY A 24 -7.81 1.19 -0.44
C GLY A 24 -8.88 1.48 -1.49
N THR A 25 -9.28 2.73 -1.69
CA THR A 25 -10.40 3.12 -2.56
C THR A 25 -10.04 3.19 -4.05
N SER A 26 -8.76 3.17 -4.40
CA SER A 26 -8.31 3.25 -5.80
C SER A 26 -6.90 2.68 -5.99
N GLY A 27 -6.50 2.50 -7.26
CA GLY A 27 -5.13 2.17 -7.65
C GLY A 27 -4.58 0.90 -7.00
N ILE A 28 -3.35 0.97 -6.47
CA ILE A 28 -2.67 -0.17 -5.84
C ILE A 28 -3.48 -0.69 -4.64
N GLY A 29 -3.98 0.22 -3.78
CA GLY A 29 -4.77 -0.17 -2.61
C GLY A 29 -6.03 -0.93 -2.97
N ALA A 30 -6.78 -0.49 -3.99
CA ALA A 30 -7.97 -1.19 -4.48
C ALA A 30 -7.63 -2.57 -5.06
N GLY A 31 -6.54 -2.69 -5.85
CA GLY A 31 -6.09 -3.96 -6.36
C GLY A 31 -5.71 -4.95 -5.25
N ILE A 32 -5.05 -4.47 -4.19
CA ILE A 32 -4.73 -5.29 -3.01
C ILE A 32 -6.03 -5.70 -2.28
N ALA A 33 -6.95 -4.77 -2.03
CA ALA A 33 -8.21 -5.04 -1.36
C ALA A 33 -9.03 -6.11 -2.12
N ALA A 34 -9.17 -5.95 -3.45
CA ALA A 34 -9.85 -6.92 -4.31
C ALA A 34 -9.21 -8.31 -4.25
N ALA A 35 -7.87 -8.40 -4.22
CA ALA A 35 -7.16 -9.66 -4.15
C ALA A 35 -7.37 -10.37 -2.80
N PHE A 36 -7.29 -9.67 -1.66
CA PHE A 36 -7.59 -10.24 -0.35
C PHE A 36 -9.05 -10.71 -0.26
N ARG A 37 -9.99 -9.91 -0.77
CA ARG A 37 -11.41 -10.30 -0.81
C ARG A 37 -11.61 -11.58 -1.64
N SER A 38 -10.99 -11.64 -2.81
CA SER A 38 -11.05 -12.83 -3.68
C SER A 38 -10.44 -14.07 -3.03
N ALA A 39 -9.51 -13.89 -2.10
CA ALA A 39 -8.90 -14.94 -1.30
C ALA A 39 -9.69 -15.24 0.00
N GLY A 40 -10.92 -14.73 0.16
CA GLY A 40 -11.85 -15.06 1.23
C GLY A 40 -11.81 -14.15 2.46
N ALA A 41 -11.03 -13.07 2.46
CA ALA A 41 -10.96 -12.14 3.58
C ALA A 41 -12.21 -11.22 3.66
N ALA A 42 -12.54 -10.79 4.87
CA ALA A 42 -13.34 -9.59 5.09
C ALA A 42 -12.42 -8.37 4.98
N VAL A 43 -12.72 -7.45 4.06
CA VAL A 43 -11.86 -6.30 3.77
C VAL A 43 -12.57 -5.00 4.08
N HIS A 44 -11.90 -4.12 4.82
CA HIS A 44 -12.28 -2.73 5.03
C HIS A 44 -11.30 -1.82 4.31
N VAL A 45 -11.79 -0.86 3.53
CA VAL A 45 -10.95 0.11 2.81
C VAL A 45 -11.20 1.52 3.35
N THR A 46 -10.18 2.39 3.31
CA THR A 46 -10.39 3.80 3.65
C THR A 46 -10.01 4.72 2.49
N GLY A 47 -10.70 5.84 2.39
CA GLY A 47 -10.36 6.98 1.53
C GLY A 47 -10.35 8.28 2.33
N ALA A 48 -9.64 9.29 1.87
CA ALA A 48 -9.52 10.56 2.59
C ALA A 48 -10.76 11.47 2.42
N THR A 49 -11.54 11.26 1.36
CA THR A 49 -12.66 12.13 0.98
C THR A 49 -13.92 11.32 0.63
N ALA A 50 -15.07 11.98 0.66
CA ALA A 50 -16.33 11.38 0.18
C ALA A 50 -16.24 10.95 -1.30
N ALA A 51 -15.51 11.69 -2.13
CA ALA A 51 -15.29 11.33 -3.53
C ALA A 51 -14.48 10.02 -3.66
N ASP A 52 -13.53 9.76 -2.77
CA ASP A 52 -12.79 8.49 -2.76
C ASP A 52 -13.73 7.32 -2.42
N LEU A 53 -14.65 7.50 -1.48
CA LEU A 53 -15.64 6.47 -1.14
C LEU A 53 -16.62 6.21 -2.28
N GLN A 54 -17.03 7.25 -3.01
CA GLN A 54 -17.86 7.10 -4.19
C GLN A 54 -17.14 6.26 -5.26
N VAL A 55 -15.88 6.56 -5.56
CA VAL A 55 -15.05 5.77 -6.49
C VAL A 55 -14.96 4.31 -6.06
N ALA A 56 -14.79 4.04 -4.77
CA ALA A 56 -14.76 2.67 -4.25
C ALA A 56 -16.11 1.95 -4.42
N GLY A 57 -17.23 2.67 -4.21
CA GLY A 57 -18.59 2.13 -4.38
C GLY A 57 -18.93 1.76 -5.83
N GLU A 58 -18.29 2.42 -6.79
CA GLU A 58 -18.46 2.18 -8.23
C GLU A 58 -17.49 1.11 -8.77
N ASP A 59 -16.47 0.70 -8.00
CA ASP A 59 -15.49 -0.31 -8.42
C ASP A 59 -16.01 -1.73 -8.16
N PRO A 60 -16.31 -2.52 -9.22
CA PRO A 60 -16.77 -3.91 -9.06
C PRO A 60 -15.75 -4.79 -8.31
N GLY A 61 -14.46 -4.48 -8.38
CA GLY A 61 -13.40 -5.19 -7.66
C GLY A 61 -13.53 -5.06 -6.13
N LEU A 62 -14.15 -3.97 -5.67
CA LEU A 62 -14.38 -3.67 -4.25
C LEU A 62 -15.79 -4.05 -3.78
N ALA A 63 -16.64 -4.62 -4.65
CA ALA A 63 -17.98 -5.05 -4.25
C ALA A 63 -17.92 -6.03 -3.07
N GLY A 64 -18.58 -5.68 -1.96
CA GLY A 64 -18.57 -6.46 -0.71
C GLY A 64 -17.43 -6.07 0.27
N CYS A 65 -16.55 -5.13 -0.07
CA CYS A 65 -15.71 -4.45 0.91
C CYS A 65 -16.55 -3.41 1.69
N SER A 66 -16.29 -3.26 2.99
CA SER A 66 -16.77 -2.09 3.73
C SER A 66 -15.82 -0.91 3.55
N SER A 67 -16.31 0.31 3.72
CA SER A 67 -15.48 1.51 3.55
C SER A 67 -15.78 2.59 4.57
N SER A 68 -14.78 3.42 4.90
CA SER A 68 -14.94 4.61 5.73
C SER A 68 -14.02 5.75 5.26
N MET A 69 -14.42 6.98 5.60
CA MET A 69 -13.61 8.17 5.33
C MET A 69 -12.61 8.37 6.47
N VAL A 70 -11.32 8.38 6.13
CA VAL A 70 -10.22 8.60 7.10
C VAL A 70 -9.13 9.43 6.45
N ASP A 71 -8.93 10.63 6.97
CA ASP A 71 -7.70 11.38 6.71
C ASP A 71 -6.62 10.88 7.68
N VAL A 72 -5.54 10.33 7.14
CA VAL A 72 -4.43 9.77 7.96
C VAL A 72 -3.65 10.83 8.75
N ARG A 73 -3.95 12.13 8.54
CA ARG A 73 -3.41 13.23 9.34
C ARG A 73 -4.18 13.44 10.65
N ASP A 74 -5.39 12.92 10.73
CA ASP A 74 -6.25 13.01 11.91
C ASP A 74 -6.11 11.76 12.78
N ASP A 75 -5.39 11.90 13.90
CA ASP A 75 -5.18 10.81 14.88
C ASP A 75 -6.49 10.25 15.44
N THR A 76 -7.52 11.09 15.62
CA THR A 76 -8.81 10.67 16.15
C THR A 76 -9.54 9.81 15.14
N ALA A 77 -9.67 10.28 13.90
CA ALA A 77 -10.30 9.53 12.82
C ALA A 77 -9.61 8.18 12.57
N VAL A 78 -8.27 8.15 12.62
CA VAL A 78 -7.48 6.90 12.50
C VAL A 78 -7.83 5.93 13.62
N ARG A 79 -7.86 6.37 14.88
CA ARG A 79 -8.18 5.51 16.04
C ARG A 79 -9.62 4.99 15.97
N GLU A 80 -10.59 5.87 15.74
CA GLU A 80 -12.00 5.50 15.63
C GLU A 80 -12.23 4.44 14.54
N CYS A 81 -11.62 4.61 13.37
CA CYS A 81 -11.70 3.63 12.30
C CYS A 81 -11.16 2.26 12.73
N ILE A 82 -9.98 2.23 13.35
CA ILE A 82 -9.34 0.99 13.79
C ILE A 82 -10.12 0.35 14.95
N ASP A 83 -10.63 1.15 15.89
CA ASP A 83 -11.42 0.66 17.02
C ASP A 83 -12.74 0.02 16.59
N ALA A 84 -13.34 0.50 15.51
CA ALA A 84 -14.54 -0.09 14.92
C ALA A 84 -14.33 -1.49 14.31
N ILE A 85 -13.09 -1.89 14.02
CA ILE A 85 -12.75 -3.22 13.48
C ILE A 85 -12.62 -4.19 14.66
N ALA A 86 -13.48 -5.20 14.75
CA ALA A 86 -13.48 -6.13 15.87
C ALA A 86 -12.16 -6.93 16.00
N HIS A 87 -11.67 -7.46 14.89
CA HIS A 87 -10.42 -8.21 14.80
C HIS A 87 -9.63 -7.69 13.61
N LEU A 88 -8.31 -7.54 13.74
CA LEU A 88 -7.45 -7.12 12.65
C LEU A 88 -6.30 -8.12 12.48
N HIS A 89 -6.22 -8.74 11.31
CA HIS A 89 -5.18 -9.73 10.97
C HIS A 89 -4.08 -9.12 10.10
N THR A 90 -4.43 -8.17 9.23
CA THR A 90 -3.43 -7.49 8.40
C THR A 90 -3.81 -6.02 8.19
N LEU A 91 -2.84 -5.15 8.41
CA LEU A 91 -2.90 -3.74 8.03
C LEU A 91 -2.10 -3.52 6.75
N ILE A 92 -2.72 -2.88 5.76
CA ILE A 92 -2.06 -2.47 4.52
C ILE A 92 -2.09 -0.94 4.45
N ASN A 93 -0.93 -0.30 4.40
CA ASN A 93 -0.80 1.15 4.27
C ASN A 93 -0.51 1.54 2.82
N CYS A 94 -1.53 1.99 2.10
CA CYS A 94 -1.46 2.47 0.71
C CYS A 94 -1.79 3.96 0.58
N ALA A 95 -2.26 4.64 1.64
CA ALA A 95 -2.51 6.08 1.59
C ALA A 95 -1.21 6.83 1.25
N GLY A 96 -1.31 7.73 0.29
CA GLY A 96 -0.17 8.53 -0.11
C GLY A 96 -0.47 9.45 -1.28
N VAL A 97 0.22 10.57 -1.30
CA VAL A 97 0.11 11.61 -2.31
C VAL A 97 1.48 11.90 -2.93
N LEU A 98 1.46 12.41 -4.16
CA LEU A 98 2.61 12.88 -4.90
C LEU A 98 2.23 14.20 -5.57
N LYS A 99 2.97 15.26 -5.28
CA LYS A 99 2.71 16.62 -5.78
C LYS A 99 3.87 17.11 -6.65
N ARG A 100 4.02 16.47 -7.81
CA ARG A 100 5.15 16.65 -8.72
C ARG A 100 5.44 18.13 -9.01
N GLY A 101 6.68 18.57 -8.79
CA GLY A 101 7.16 19.93 -8.97
C GLY A 101 6.83 20.86 -7.81
N SER A 102 5.64 20.74 -7.20
CA SER A 102 5.23 21.58 -6.09
C SER A 102 5.94 21.20 -4.77
N GLU A 103 6.47 19.99 -4.65
CA GLU A 103 7.17 19.49 -3.45
C GLU A 103 8.53 20.16 -3.20
N LEU A 104 8.99 21.02 -4.12
CA LEU A 104 10.14 21.89 -3.88
C LEU A 104 9.82 23.06 -2.93
N ASP A 105 8.55 23.35 -2.71
CA ASP A 105 8.08 24.24 -1.65
C ASP A 105 8.08 23.49 -0.30
N PRO A 106 8.70 24.07 0.77
CA PRO A 106 8.79 23.42 2.07
C PRO A 106 7.43 23.06 2.71
N ALA A 107 6.38 23.87 2.50
CA ALA A 107 5.06 23.58 3.07
C ALA A 107 4.41 22.39 2.36
N VAL A 108 4.54 22.31 1.03
CA VAL A 108 4.05 21.16 0.24
C VAL A 108 4.85 19.90 0.56
N PHE A 109 6.18 20.04 0.72
CA PHE A 109 7.05 18.94 1.18
C PHE A 109 6.56 18.38 2.52
N ALA A 110 6.32 19.26 3.51
CA ALA A 110 5.85 18.87 4.84
C ALA A 110 4.50 18.15 4.79
N GLU A 111 3.56 18.63 3.97
CA GLU A 111 2.27 17.98 3.76
C GLU A 111 2.40 16.56 3.19
N VAL A 112 3.26 16.38 2.17
CA VAL A 112 3.50 15.06 1.57
C VAL A 112 4.12 14.09 2.59
N VAL A 113 5.07 14.56 3.39
CA VAL A 113 5.69 13.76 4.46
C VAL A 113 4.67 13.41 5.54
N ASP A 114 3.81 14.34 5.93
CA ASP A 114 2.80 14.10 6.97
C ASP A 114 1.78 13.03 6.54
N ILE A 115 1.32 13.08 5.30
CA ILE A 115 0.39 12.07 4.77
C ILE A 115 1.11 10.72 4.61
N ASN A 116 2.23 10.68 3.90
CA ASN A 116 2.83 9.43 3.44
C ASN A 116 3.59 8.69 4.55
N LEU A 117 4.29 9.43 5.42
CA LEU A 117 5.15 8.84 6.46
C LEU A 117 4.49 8.88 7.83
N ASN A 118 4.08 10.06 8.30
CA ASN A 118 3.47 10.17 9.62
C ASN A 118 2.12 9.46 9.66
N GLY A 119 1.31 9.56 8.57
CA GLY A 119 0.06 8.82 8.43
C GLY A 119 0.27 7.32 8.52
N THR A 120 1.30 6.78 7.85
CA THR A 120 1.69 5.37 7.97
C THR A 120 2.05 5.01 9.42
N MET A 121 2.80 5.86 10.12
CA MET A 121 3.15 5.60 11.53
C MET A 121 1.91 5.64 12.43
N ARG A 122 0.98 6.60 12.24
CA ARG A 122 -0.27 6.71 13.01
C ARG A 122 -1.10 5.44 12.90
N THR A 123 -1.32 4.93 11.68
CA THR A 123 -2.08 3.69 11.44
C THR A 123 -1.39 2.46 12.01
N CYS A 124 -0.06 2.34 11.89
CA CYS A 124 0.72 1.26 12.48
C CYS A 124 0.59 1.26 14.02
N ALA A 125 0.74 2.43 14.65
CA ALA A 125 0.66 2.56 16.11
C ALA A 125 -0.75 2.23 16.64
N ALA A 126 -1.79 2.77 16.02
CA ALA A 126 -3.18 2.51 16.42
C ALA A 126 -3.58 1.04 16.25
N SER A 127 -3.05 0.35 15.23
CA SER A 127 -3.38 -1.06 14.94
C SER A 127 -2.64 -2.07 15.81
N ARG A 128 -1.60 -1.68 16.56
CA ARG A 128 -0.66 -2.58 17.23
C ARG A 128 -1.36 -3.58 18.14
N GLU A 129 -2.26 -3.14 19.02
CA GLU A 129 -2.92 -4.02 19.99
C GLU A 129 -3.78 -5.11 19.32
N LYS A 130 -4.52 -4.73 18.27
CA LYS A 130 -5.35 -5.69 17.52
C LYS A 130 -4.49 -6.69 16.73
N LEU A 131 -3.40 -6.21 16.14
CA LEU A 131 -2.44 -7.06 15.43
C LEU A 131 -1.66 -7.99 16.39
N ARG A 132 -1.36 -7.53 17.62
CA ARG A 132 -0.77 -8.37 18.66
C ARG A 132 -1.70 -9.52 19.05
N ALA A 133 -2.99 -9.24 19.20
CA ALA A 133 -3.98 -10.25 19.54
C ALA A 133 -4.12 -11.35 18.47
N SER A 134 -3.96 -10.99 17.19
CA SER A 134 -4.03 -11.92 16.06
C SER A 134 -2.68 -12.49 15.62
N LYS A 135 -1.55 -12.02 16.19
CA LYS A 135 -0.18 -12.25 15.69
C LYS A 135 -0.09 -11.92 14.18
N GLY A 136 -0.65 -10.78 13.82
CA GLY A 136 -0.91 -10.39 12.45
C GLY A 136 0.29 -9.82 11.70
N SER A 137 0.01 -9.08 10.63
CA SER A 137 1.05 -8.47 9.80
C SER A 137 0.72 -7.04 9.38
N ILE A 138 1.77 -6.26 9.12
CA ILE A 138 1.70 -4.92 8.52
C ILE A 138 2.42 -4.97 7.18
N ILE A 139 1.80 -4.40 6.14
CA ILE A 139 2.42 -4.21 4.83
C ILE A 139 2.34 -2.73 4.48
N ASN A 140 3.48 -2.07 4.46
CA ASN A 140 3.58 -0.68 4.07
C ASN A 140 3.82 -0.55 2.56
N THR A 141 3.44 0.58 1.98
CA THR A 141 3.75 0.90 0.59
C THR A 141 4.92 1.87 0.53
N ALA A 142 6.10 1.34 0.31
CA ALA A 142 7.31 2.05 -0.07
C ALA A 142 7.25 2.46 -1.56
N SER A 143 8.38 2.58 -2.23
CA SER A 143 8.49 2.88 -3.66
C SER A 143 9.89 2.50 -4.14
N MET A 144 10.09 2.38 -5.43
CA MET A 144 11.44 2.43 -5.99
C MET A 144 12.17 3.73 -5.60
N LEU A 145 11.45 4.84 -5.37
CA LEU A 145 12.01 6.09 -4.84
C LEU A 145 12.44 6.02 -3.37
N SER A 146 12.30 4.88 -2.71
CA SER A 146 12.96 4.59 -1.45
C SER A 146 14.46 4.28 -1.61
N PHE A 147 14.91 3.97 -2.83
CA PHE A 147 16.29 3.55 -3.16
C PHE A 147 17.06 4.61 -3.95
N PHE A 148 16.36 5.49 -4.66
CA PHE A 148 16.96 6.62 -5.38
C PHE A 148 16.04 7.85 -5.34
N GLY A 149 16.57 9.02 -5.71
CA GLY A 149 15.83 10.29 -5.67
C GLY A 149 15.03 10.55 -6.95
N GLY A 150 13.97 11.36 -6.82
CA GLY A 150 13.22 11.94 -7.94
C GLY A 150 13.34 13.46 -7.93
N SER A 151 13.85 14.07 -9.01
CA SER A 151 14.19 15.50 -9.07
C SER A 151 13.00 16.46 -8.81
N LEU A 152 11.78 16.02 -9.11
CA LEU A 152 10.56 16.85 -8.98
C LEU A 152 9.65 16.40 -7.82
N VAL A 153 10.10 15.43 -7.01
CA VAL A 153 9.30 14.80 -5.97
C VAL A 153 10.12 14.52 -4.70
N PRO A 154 10.80 15.55 -4.14
CA PRO A 154 11.67 15.37 -2.97
C PRO A 154 10.90 14.94 -1.71
N GLY A 155 9.71 15.47 -1.49
CA GLY A 155 8.85 15.09 -0.36
C GLY A 155 8.38 13.65 -0.47
N TYR A 156 7.95 13.23 -1.65
CA TYR A 156 7.58 11.84 -1.90
C TYR A 156 8.78 10.89 -1.71
N SER A 157 9.93 11.20 -2.31
CA SER A 157 11.15 10.39 -2.17
C SER A 157 11.58 10.27 -0.72
N ALA A 158 11.64 11.38 0.02
CA ALA A 158 11.97 11.39 1.44
C ALA A 158 10.96 10.58 2.26
N SER A 159 9.65 10.76 2.01
CA SER A 159 8.61 10.00 2.71
C SER A 159 8.70 8.50 2.45
N LYS A 160 8.97 8.07 1.22
CA LYS A 160 9.08 6.65 0.88
C LYS A 160 10.39 6.02 1.37
N GLY A 161 11.49 6.77 1.40
CA GLY A 161 12.70 6.40 2.12
C GLY A 161 12.45 6.23 3.61
N GLY A 162 11.73 7.19 4.22
CA GLY A 162 11.29 7.13 5.61
C GLY A 162 10.41 5.90 5.91
N VAL A 163 9.43 5.60 5.06
CA VAL A 163 8.58 4.38 5.20
C VAL A 163 9.41 3.11 5.16
N SER A 164 10.46 3.05 4.32
CA SER A 164 11.36 1.89 4.27
C SER A 164 12.12 1.69 5.58
N GLN A 165 12.64 2.76 6.18
CA GLN A 165 13.32 2.66 7.48
C GLN A 165 12.34 2.45 8.64
N LEU A 166 11.16 3.08 8.59
CA LEU A 166 10.09 2.84 9.55
C LEU A 166 9.67 1.36 9.57
N THR A 167 9.53 0.73 8.40
CA THR A 167 9.21 -0.70 8.26
C THR A 167 10.22 -1.57 9.01
N LYS A 168 11.51 -1.32 8.83
CA LYS A 168 12.58 -2.06 9.52
C LYS A 168 12.55 -1.85 11.03
N SER A 169 12.36 -0.60 11.46
CA SER A 169 12.29 -0.26 12.89
C SER A 169 11.09 -0.91 13.57
N LEU A 170 9.91 -0.88 12.92
CA LEU A 170 8.71 -1.51 13.45
C LEU A 170 8.79 -3.04 13.41
N ALA A 171 9.47 -3.63 12.42
CA ALA A 171 9.72 -5.07 12.39
C ALA A 171 10.49 -5.54 13.64
N ILE A 172 11.47 -4.76 14.09
CA ILE A 172 12.22 -5.03 15.33
C ILE A 172 11.34 -4.78 16.56
N ALA A 173 10.67 -3.62 16.61
CA ALA A 173 9.91 -3.18 17.79
C ALA A 173 8.67 -4.05 18.07
N TYR A 174 8.04 -4.61 17.03
CA TYR A 174 6.81 -5.38 17.15
C TYR A 174 7.04 -6.90 17.11
N ALA A 175 8.28 -7.35 16.95
CA ALA A 175 8.61 -8.78 16.87
C ALA A 175 8.18 -9.53 18.14
N ALA A 176 8.38 -8.95 19.34
CA ALA A 176 7.96 -9.55 20.60
C ALA A 176 6.42 -9.70 20.74
N ASP A 177 5.67 -8.89 19.98
CA ASP A 177 4.21 -8.99 19.89
C ASP A 177 3.76 -10.08 18.90
N GLY A 178 4.69 -10.70 18.17
CA GLY A 178 4.41 -11.66 17.10
C GLY A 178 3.94 -11.03 15.80
N ILE A 179 4.10 -9.71 15.65
CA ILE A 179 3.68 -8.96 14.45
C ILE A 179 4.83 -8.91 13.45
N ARG A 180 4.57 -9.27 12.20
CA ARG A 180 5.52 -9.08 11.09
C ARG A 180 5.24 -7.75 10.39
N VAL A 181 6.30 -7.00 10.06
CA VAL A 181 6.18 -5.71 9.39
C VAL A 181 7.07 -5.71 8.16
N ASN A 182 6.46 -5.58 6.98
CA ASN A 182 7.15 -5.59 5.69
C ASN A 182 6.65 -4.43 4.82
N ALA A 183 7.31 -4.19 3.69
CA ALA A 183 6.83 -3.25 2.69
C ALA A 183 6.92 -3.84 1.28
N VAL A 184 5.99 -3.45 0.42
CA VAL A 184 6.15 -3.54 -1.03
C VAL A 184 6.72 -2.22 -1.54
N ALA A 185 7.59 -2.28 -2.54
CA ALA A 185 8.17 -1.12 -3.21
C ALA A 185 7.78 -1.15 -4.71
N PRO A 186 6.60 -0.60 -5.08
CA PRO A 186 6.16 -0.60 -6.45
C PRO A 186 7.07 0.24 -7.35
N GLY A 187 7.26 -0.25 -8.59
CA GLY A 187 7.81 0.52 -9.69
C GLY A 187 6.74 1.36 -10.41
N TRP A 188 6.79 1.37 -11.71
CA TRP A 188 5.83 2.07 -12.56
C TRP A 188 4.56 1.24 -12.74
N ILE A 189 3.55 1.52 -11.91
CA ILE A 189 2.25 0.85 -11.92
C ILE A 189 1.20 1.72 -12.61
N ALA A 190 0.42 1.14 -13.52
CA ALA A 190 -0.66 1.80 -14.22
C ALA A 190 -1.83 2.09 -13.25
N THR A 191 -1.92 3.36 -12.84
CA THR A 191 -2.96 3.89 -11.95
C THR A 191 -3.33 5.31 -12.38
N ARG A 192 -4.35 5.90 -11.76
CA ARG A 192 -4.69 7.32 -11.98
C ARG A 192 -3.50 8.26 -11.69
N MET A 193 -2.69 7.96 -10.67
CA MET A 193 -1.52 8.76 -10.30
C MET A 193 -0.48 8.85 -11.42
N THR A 194 -0.34 7.81 -12.22
CA THR A 194 0.64 7.71 -13.32
C THR A 194 0.02 7.98 -14.71
N GLY A 195 -1.28 8.27 -14.77
CA GLY A 195 -2.04 8.38 -16.03
C GLY A 195 -1.45 9.40 -17.02
N VAL A 196 -0.99 10.56 -16.54
CA VAL A 196 -0.34 11.59 -17.37
C VAL A 196 0.94 11.06 -18.03
N LEU A 197 1.70 10.21 -17.32
CA LEU A 197 2.94 9.63 -17.88
C LEU A 197 2.64 8.50 -18.87
N GLN A 198 1.56 7.75 -18.64
CA GLN A 198 1.11 6.70 -19.56
C GLN A 198 0.58 7.27 -20.87
N ALA A 199 -0.08 8.44 -20.82
CA ALA A 199 -0.62 9.14 -21.99
C ALA A 199 0.46 9.83 -22.84
N ASP A 200 1.64 10.10 -22.29
CA ASP A 200 2.80 10.69 -23.00
C ASP A 200 3.69 9.56 -23.53
N ALA A 201 3.61 9.29 -24.83
CA ALA A 201 4.34 8.19 -25.48
C ALA A 201 5.85 8.27 -25.22
N SER A 202 6.46 9.45 -25.33
CA SER A 202 7.91 9.63 -25.13
C SER A 202 8.35 9.27 -23.69
N ARG A 203 7.55 9.70 -22.68
CA ARG A 203 7.83 9.37 -21.28
C ARG A 203 7.55 7.90 -20.98
N SER A 204 6.48 7.35 -21.54
CA SER A 204 6.15 5.94 -21.41
C SER A 204 7.26 5.06 -21.98
N ASP A 205 7.74 5.36 -23.20
CA ASP A 205 8.83 4.62 -23.84
C ASP A 205 10.13 4.71 -23.03
N ALA A 206 10.47 5.88 -22.50
CA ALA A 206 11.64 6.06 -21.64
C ALA A 206 11.54 5.24 -20.35
N ILE A 207 10.35 5.08 -19.76
CA ILE A 207 10.11 4.23 -18.60
C ILE A 207 10.24 2.75 -18.98
N LEU A 208 9.60 2.35 -20.07
CA LEU A 208 9.57 0.95 -20.51
C LEU A 208 10.94 0.45 -20.97
N SER A 209 11.74 1.32 -21.62
CA SER A 209 13.11 0.95 -22.03
C SER A 209 14.05 0.64 -20.85
N ARG A 210 13.76 1.19 -19.66
CA ARG A 210 14.48 0.90 -18.40
C ARG A 210 13.82 -0.20 -17.57
N THR A 211 12.67 -0.70 -17.98
CA THR A 211 11.96 -1.76 -17.27
C THR A 211 12.23 -3.10 -17.96
N PRO A 212 13.04 -4.00 -17.40
CA PRO A 212 13.39 -5.28 -18.07
C PRO A 212 12.18 -6.09 -18.52
N LEU A 213 11.06 -6.10 -17.75
CA LEU A 213 9.83 -6.77 -18.17
C LEU A 213 9.03 -5.99 -19.24
N ALA A 214 9.53 -4.84 -19.72
CA ALA A 214 9.06 -4.04 -20.85
C ALA A 214 7.55 -3.74 -20.86
N ARG A 215 6.95 -3.60 -19.67
CA ARG A 215 5.54 -3.22 -19.51
C ARG A 215 5.33 -2.39 -18.24
N TRP A 216 4.25 -1.63 -18.24
CA TRP A 216 3.70 -1.08 -17.02
C TRP A 216 3.25 -2.23 -16.10
N GLY A 217 3.56 -2.10 -14.79
CA GLY A 217 2.95 -2.97 -13.79
C GLY A 217 1.46 -2.63 -13.63
N ARG A 218 0.72 -3.56 -13.04
CA ARG A 218 -0.70 -3.41 -12.69
C ARG A 218 -0.86 -3.47 -11.18
N PRO A 219 -1.95 -2.94 -10.60
CA PRO A 219 -2.25 -3.11 -9.17
C PRO A 219 -2.19 -4.58 -8.73
N GLU A 220 -2.61 -5.51 -9.58
CA GLU A 220 -2.59 -6.96 -9.30
C GLU A 220 -1.17 -7.52 -9.16
N ASP A 221 -0.18 -6.97 -9.87
CA ASP A 221 1.22 -7.38 -9.72
C ASP A 221 1.71 -7.09 -8.28
N VAL A 222 1.29 -5.95 -7.71
CA VAL A 222 1.61 -5.58 -6.33
C VAL A 222 0.79 -6.39 -5.32
N ALA A 223 -0.46 -6.67 -5.63
CA ALA A 223 -1.36 -7.44 -4.78
C ALA A 223 -0.85 -8.85 -4.51
N GLY A 224 -0.26 -9.53 -5.52
CA GLY A 224 0.35 -10.84 -5.34
C GLY A 224 1.46 -10.84 -4.29
N ALA A 225 2.32 -9.83 -4.29
CA ALA A 225 3.37 -9.67 -3.28
C ALA A 225 2.78 -9.38 -1.89
N ALA A 226 1.73 -8.56 -1.79
CA ALA A 226 1.06 -8.26 -0.53
C ALA A 226 0.40 -9.52 0.06
N LEU A 227 -0.29 -10.33 -0.76
CA LEU A 227 -0.83 -11.63 -0.35
C LEU A 227 0.27 -12.55 0.19
N PHE A 228 1.41 -12.67 -0.50
CA PHE A 228 2.52 -13.48 -0.01
C PHE A 228 3.00 -12.99 1.36
N LEU A 229 3.30 -11.69 1.49
CA LEU A 229 3.83 -11.13 2.73
C LEU A 229 2.88 -11.25 3.92
N ALA A 230 1.57 -11.27 3.71
CA ALA A 230 0.57 -11.50 4.76
C ALA A 230 0.39 -12.99 5.09
N SER A 231 0.75 -13.91 4.19
CA SER A 231 0.47 -15.35 4.32
C SER A 231 1.40 -16.06 5.31
N PRO A 232 1.03 -17.28 5.75
CA PRO A 232 1.92 -18.16 6.51
C PRO A 232 3.22 -18.52 5.78
N ALA A 233 3.25 -18.49 4.45
CA ALA A 233 4.47 -18.71 3.66
C ALA A 233 5.56 -17.66 3.95
N ALA A 234 5.18 -16.47 4.44
CA ALA A 234 6.09 -15.42 4.86
C ALA A 234 6.32 -15.39 6.39
N SER A 235 6.09 -16.49 7.10
CA SER A 235 6.20 -16.54 8.57
C SER A 235 7.58 -16.18 9.13
N PHE A 236 8.64 -16.33 8.33
CA PHE A 236 10.01 -15.94 8.69
C PHE A 236 10.50 -14.69 7.93
N VAL A 237 9.56 -13.90 7.36
CA VAL A 237 9.87 -12.67 6.61
C VAL A 237 9.35 -11.47 7.39
N THR A 238 10.27 -10.64 7.90
CA THR A 238 9.95 -9.35 8.54
C THR A 238 11.06 -8.34 8.26
N GLY A 239 10.73 -7.07 8.12
CA GLY A 239 11.65 -5.97 7.80
C GLY A 239 12.05 -5.88 6.32
N VAL A 240 11.48 -6.70 5.42
CA VAL A 240 11.82 -6.65 3.99
C VAL A 240 11.15 -5.46 3.31
N ILE A 241 11.87 -4.87 2.36
CA ILE A 241 11.34 -3.92 1.38
C ILE A 241 11.40 -4.65 0.03
N LEU A 242 10.26 -5.20 -0.40
CA LEU A 242 10.16 -6.04 -1.57
C LEU A 242 9.86 -5.23 -2.83
N PRO A 243 10.82 -5.05 -3.77
CA PRO A 243 10.54 -4.41 -5.05
C PRO A 243 9.52 -5.21 -5.88
N VAL A 244 8.55 -4.48 -6.45
CA VAL A 244 7.58 -5.01 -7.42
C VAL A 244 7.58 -4.03 -8.60
N ASP A 245 8.63 -4.08 -9.42
CA ASP A 245 9.00 -2.99 -10.31
C ASP A 245 9.38 -3.44 -11.73
N GLY A 246 9.22 -4.71 -12.05
CA GLY A 246 9.58 -5.27 -13.35
C GLY A 246 11.09 -5.26 -13.62
N GLY A 247 11.92 -5.14 -12.59
CA GLY A 247 13.38 -5.07 -12.67
C GLY A 247 13.94 -3.66 -12.81
N TYR A 248 13.14 -2.62 -12.66
CA TYR A 248 13.56 -1.22 -12.86
C TYR A 248 14.73 -0.79 -11.94
N LEU A 249 14.82 -1.33 -10.72
CA LEU A 249 15.88 -0.99 -9.77
C LEU A 249 17.24 -1.61 -10.10
N VAL A 250 17.29 -2.64 -10.90
CA VAL A 250 18.52 -3.38 -11.21
C VAL A 250 19.02 -3.16 -12.63
N SER A 251 18.32 -2.28 -13.40
CA SER A 251 18.67 -1.90 -14.78
C SER A 251 19.41 -0.58 -14.84
#